data_d7ddbc296546211cecdb37a9928be45b
#
_entry.id   d7ddbc296546211cecdb37a9928be45b
#
_cell.length_a   1.000
_cell.length_b   1.000
_cell.length_c   1.000
_cell.angle_alpha   90.00
_cell.angle_beta   90.00
_cell.angle_gamma   90.00
#
_symmetry.space_group_name_H-M   'P 1'
#
loop_
_entity.id
_entity.type
_entity.pdbx_description
1 polymer ?
#
loop_
_entity_poly.entity_id
_entity_poly.type
_entity_poly.pdbx_seq_one_letter_code
_entity_poly.pdbx_strand_id
1 'polypeptide(L)'
;MKILLVHNAYQQPGGEDVVFQLERDMLRAAGHEVLEYRRFNDEIREYSIVRRIGLLGRTVWAGDSHRDVTRLLQQHKPAIVHVHNAFPLISPSIFSACKSENVPVVQTLHNYRLLCPGGNFCRNGKPCEDCITGKFWQGALHACYRDSHAESAAVALMLTVHHARKTWTEMVDCYIVLTEFSRSRYVDFGFPKDKIRVKPNFVDPDPGPRDGHGSYALFAGRLDPEKGIPTLLKAWLQMSHFHRLRILGDGQLRRETEAFAKVYPNVEFTGWLPHASVFEHMKGARFVVFPSEWYENLPLVIIEAFASGVPVIASNLGAMKEVVEHGRTGLLFQPGNVEDLARTMALAWERPEYMNRLAQQARAEFEAKYTAAVSYRRLMEIYEEVIARRSPAPTAMKAAVTESVAGTAPGSQ
;
A
#
# COMPACT_ATOMS: atom_id res chain seq x y z
N MET A 1 10.95 21.58 -2.32
CA MET A 1 11.25 21.10 -3.70
C MET A 1 9.97 21.06 -4.51
N LYS A 2 10.09 20.92 -5.85
CA LYS A 2 8.96 20.70 -6.76
C LYS A 2 8.82 19.21 -7.05
N ILE A 3 7.63 18.65 -6.81
CA ILE A 3 7.35 17.21 -6.87
C ILE A 3 6.15 16.99 -7.79
N LEU A 4 6.23 16.05 -8.72
CA LEU A 4 5.08 15.61 -9.51
C LEU A 4 4.54 14.30 -8.92
N LEU A 5 3.33 14.33 -8.35
CA LEU A 5 2.61 13.14 -7.92
C LEU A 5 1.73 12.61 -9.04
N VAL A 6 1.78 11.30 -9.26
CA VAL A 6 1.00 10.62 -10.31
C VAL A 6 0.10 9.57 -9.68
N HIS A 7 -1.21 9.64 -9.97
CA HIS A 7 -2.18 8.71 -9.40
C HIS A 7 -3.37 8.46 -10.31
N ASN A 8 -3.69 7.19 -10.52
CA ASN A 8 -4.91 6.75 -11.17
C ASN A 8 -5.91 6.29 -10.10
N ALA A 9 -6.89 7.14 -9.82
CA ALA A 9 -7.88 6.91 -8.77
C ALA A 9 -8.87 5.80 -9.16
N TYR A 10 -9.24 4.98 -8.17
CA TYR A 10 -10.25 3.92 -8.35
C TYR A 10 -11.67 4.48 -8.39
N GLN A 11 -12.62 3.70 -8.96
CA GLN A 11 -14.05 4.03 -8.95
C GLN A 11 -14.65 4.01 -7.53
N GLN A 12 -14.16 3.09 -6.72
CA GLN A 12 -14.45 3.04 -5.28
C GLN A 12 -13.16 3.38 -4.54
N PRO A 13 -13.11 4.51 -3.83
CA PRO A 13 -11.91 4.90 -3.09
C PRO A 13 -11.45 3.79 -2.15
N GLY A 14 -10.19 3.46 -2.22
CA GLY A 14 -9.54 2.46 -1.37
C GLY A 14 -8.44 3.07 -0.52
N GLY A 15 -7.75 2.24 0.27
CA GLY A 15 -6.64 2.70 1.10
C GLY A 15 -5.53 3.40 0.32
N GLU A 16 -5.30 3.02 -0.92
CA GLU A 16 -4.32 3.65 -1.83
C GLU A 16 -4.68 5.10 -2.16
N ASP A 17 -5.98 5.38 -2.43
CA ASP A 17 -6.47 6.74 -2.69
C ASP A 17 -6.34 7.62 -1.43
N VAL A 18 -6.62 7.05 -0.27
CA VAL A 18 -6.46 7.74 1.03
C VAL A 18 -5.00 8.09 1.27
N VAL A 19 -4.09 7.13 1.10
CA VAL A 19 -2.64 7.36 1.30
C VAL A 19 -2.10 8.40 0.32
N PHE A 20 -2.52 8.37 -0.95
CA PHE A 20 -2.15 9.40 -1.92
C PHE A 20 -2.55 10.80 -1.43
N GLN A 21 -3.77 10.97 -0.92
CA GLN A 21 -4.24 12.26 -0.42
C GLN A 21 -3.46 12.71 0.81
N LEU A 22 -3.28 11.81 1.77
CA LEU A 22 -2.50 12.11 2.98
C LEU A 22 -1.06 12.52 2.65
N GLU A 23 -0.40 11.82 1.74
CA GLU A 23 0.98 12.11 1.36
C GLU A 23 1.09 13.44 0.59
N ARG A 24 0.14 13.72 -0.32
CA ARG A 24 0.02 15.02 -0.99
C ARG A 24 -0.11 16.17 0.01
N ASP A 25 -1.02 16.03 0.96
CA ASP A 25 -1.33 17.08 1.94
C ASP A 25 -0.17 17.28 2.92
N MET A 26 0.49 16.21 3.34
CA MET A 26 1.72 16.22 4.14
C MET A 26 2.85 16.97 3.42
N LEU A 27 3.07 16.69 2.14
CA LEU A 27 4.11 17.38 1.34
C LEU A 27 3.81 18.87 1.17
N ARG A 28 2.55 19.24 0.92
CA ARG A 28 2.13 20.64 0.82
C ARG A 28 2.27 21.39 2.15
N ALA A 29 1.86 20.76 3.24
CA ALA A 29 2.02 21.34 4.60
C ALA A 29 3.49 21.57 4.95
N ALA A 30 4.40 20.75 4.43
CA ALA A 30 5.85 20.90 4.58
C ALA A 30 6.47 21.93 3.61
N GLY A 31 5.66 22.68 2.83
CA GLY A 31 6.13 23.76 1.95
C GLY A 31 6.70 23.30 0.59
N HIS A 32 6.41 22.07 0.15
CA HIS A 32 6.77 21.62 -1.18
C HIS A 32 5.76 22.10 -2.23
N GLU A 33 6.24 22.41 -3.43
CA GLU A 33 5.39 22.64 -4.59
C GLU A 33 4.98 21.27 -5.18
N VAL A 34 3.71 20.90 -4.99
CA VAL A 34 3.17 19.61 -5.39
C VAL A 34 2.27 19.77 -6.62
N LEU A 35 2.77 19.29 -7.75
CA LEU A 35 1.99 19.10 -8.98
C LEU A 35 1.32 17.75 -8.97
N GLU A 36 0.15 17.64 -9.59
CA GLU A 36 -0.59 16.39 -9.67
C GLU A 36 -0.91 16.04 -11.14
N TYR A 37 -0.65 14.78 -11.52
CA TYR A 37 -1.23 14.18 -12.72
C TYR A 37 -2.15 13.07 -12.30
N ARG A 38 -3.47 13.27 -12.46
CA ARG A 38 -4.48 12.33 -12.01
C ARG A 38 -5.40 11.90 -13.15
N ARG A 39 -5.78 10.63 -13.12
CA ARG A 39 -6.87 10.08 -13.94
C ARG A 39 -7.85 9.36 -13.02
N PHE A 40 -9.07 9.27 -13.45
CA PHE A 40 -10.16 8.68 -12.66
C PHE A 40 -10.79 7.53 -13.43
N ASN A 41 -10.88 6.36 -12.82
CA ASN A 41 -11.49 5.20 -13.47
C ASN A 41 -12.97 5.38 -13.81
N ASP A 42 -13.63 6.40 -13.25
CA ASP A 42 -14.99 6.79 -13.66
C ASP A 42 -15.05 7.22 -15.13
N GLU A 43 -13.97 7.75 -15.70
CA GLU A 43 -13.87 8.07 -17.13
C GLU A 43 -14.21 6.86 -18.03
N ILE A 44 -13.96 5.62 -17.54
CA ILE A 44 -14.24 4.39 -18.28
C ILE A 44 -15.76 4.19 -18.49
N ARG A 45 -16.60 4.72 -17.60
CA ARG A 45 -18.06 4.62 -17.72
C ARG A 45 -18.58 5.34 -18.94
N GLU A 46 -17.93 6.46 -19.30
CA GLU A 46 -18.28 7.32 -20.43
C GLU A 46 -17.72 6.81 -21.77
N TYR A 47 -16.89 5.76 -21.74
CA TYR A 47 -16.25 5.23 -22.95
C TYR A 47 -17.26 4.54 -23.85
N SER A 48 -17.26 4.90 -25.14
CA SER A 48 -17.94 4.14 -26.19
C SER A 48 -17.34 2.71 -26.29
N ILE A 49 -18.08 1.78 -26.90
CA ILE A 49 -17.64 0.39 -27.09
C ILE A 49 -16.25 0.32 -27.74
N VAL A 50 -16.00 1.15 -28.76
CA VAL A 50 -14.69 1.22 -29.43
C VAL A 50 -13.58 1.66 -28.49
N ARG A 51 -13.85 2.68 -27.63
CA ARG A 51 -12.87 3.10 -26.61
C ARG A 51 -12.65 2.06 -25.52
N ARG A 52 -13.65 1.26 -25.16
CA ARG A 52 -13.50 0.15 -24.21
C ARG A 52 -12.64 -0.97 -24.78
N ILE A 53 -12.76 -1.30 -26.06
CA ILE A 53 -11.86 -2.24 -26.74
C ILE A 53 -10.44 -1.66 -26.77
N GLY A 54 -10.28 -0.37 -27.07
CA GLY A 54 -9.00 0.33 -27.04
C GLY A 54 -8.34 0.41 -25.66
N LEU A 55 -9.11 0.20 -24.56
CA LEU A 55 -8.59 0.21 -23.20
C LEU A 55 -7.55 -0.90 -22.97
N LEU A 56 -7.69 -2.05 -23.66
CA LEU A 56 -6.71 -3.14 -23.58
C LEU A 56 -5.31 -2.68 -24.03
N GLY A 57 -5.23 -2.01 -25.19
CA GLY A 57 -3.98 -1.45 -25.69
C GLY A 57 -3.48 -0.27 -24.83
N ARG A 58 -4.41 0.57 -24.34
CA ARG A 58 -4.11 1.70 -23.47
C ARG A 58 -3.51 1.27 -22.13
N THR A 59 -3.97 0.17 -21.56
CA THR A 59 -3.42 -0.40 -20.33
C THR A 59 -1.93 -0.73 -20.49
N VAL A 60 -1.53 -1.18 -21.68
CA VAL A 60 -0.11 -1.42 -22.00
C VAL A 60 0.61 -0.11 -22.30
N TRP A 61 0.02 0.78 -23.12
CA TRP A 61 0.66 2.04 -23.54
C TRP A 61 -0.37 3.16 -23.75
N ALA A 62 -0.47 4.08 -22.80
CA ALA A 62 -1.33 5.26 -22.88
C ALA A 62 -0.54 6.44 -23.48
N GLY A 63 -0.61 6.62 -24.80
CA GLY A 63 0.13 7.66 -25.51
C GLY A 63 -0.26 9.09 -25.14
N ASP A 64 -1.50 9.33 -24.70
CA ASP A 64 -1.93 10.63 -24.17
C ASP A 64 -1.29 10.91 -22.81
N SER A 65 -1.32 9.96 -21.88
CA SER A 65 -0.66 10.11 -20.56
C SER A 65 0.85 10.31 -20.72
N HIS A 66 1.47 9.59 -21.65
CA HIS A 66 2.89 9.81 -21.98
C HIS A 66 3.15 11.25 -22.41
N ARG A 67 2.37 11.78 -23.37
CA ARG A 67 2.53 13.18 -23.87
C ARG A 67 2.24 14.21 -22.79
N ASP A 68 1.19 14.01 -21.99
CA ASP A 68 0.81 14.95 -20.94
C ASP A 68 1.86 15.02 -19.84
N VAL A 69 2.38 13.88 -19.39
CA VAL A 69 3.47 13.82 -18.40
C VAL A 69 4.74 14.43 -18.99
N THR A 70 5.12 14.12 -20.24
CA THR A 70 6.27 14.76 -20.90
C THR A 70 6.14 16.29 -20.89
N ARG A 71 4.95 16.83 -21.25
CA ARG A 71 4.69 18.29 -21.23
C ARG A 71 4.85 18.86 -19.81
N LEU A 72 4.28 18.21 -18.81
CA LEU A 72 4.43 18.65 -17.41
C LEU A 72 5.90 18.66 -16.95
N LEU A 73 6.68 17.65 -17.32
CA LEU A 73 8.10 17.56 -16.99
C LEU A 73 8.89 18.70 -17.63
N GLN A 74 8.65 18.99 -18.91
CA GLN A 74 9.32 20.07 -19.66
C GLN A 74 8.97 21.46 -19.13
N GLN A 75 7.67 21.70 -18.83
CA GLN A 75 7.19 23.00 -18.38
C GLN A 75 7.57 23.31 -16.93
N HIS A 76 7.46 22.33 -16.04
CA HIS A 76 7.59 22.55 -14.60
C HIS A 76 8.91 22.10 -14.01
N LYS A 77 9.64 21.20 -14.67
CA LYS A 77 10.95 20.66 -14.28
C LYS A 77 10.96 20.20 -12.81
N PRO A 78 10.07 19.28 -12.42
CA PRO A 78 10.05 18.79 -11.05
C PRO A 78 11.38 18.09 -10.72
N ALA A 79 11.80 18.17 -9.46
CA ALA A 79 12.99 17.48 -8.98
C ALA A 79 12.83 15.95 -8.96
N ILE A 80 11.58 15.48 -8.83
CA ILE A 80 11.25 14.07 -8.75
C ILE A 80 9.80 13.82 -9.17
N VAL A 81 9.54 12.64 -9.74
CA VAL A 81 8.19 12.11 -9.99
C VAL A 81 7.92 10.99 -9.00
N HIS A 82 6.81 11.06 -8.28
CA HIS A 82 6.37 9.99 -7.40
C HIS A 82 5.06 9.39 -7.90
N VAL A 83 5.08 8.11 -8.24
CA VAL A 83 3.95 7.38 -8.81
C VAL A 83 3.34 6.49 -7.74
N HIS A 84 2.05 6.71 -7.42
CA HIS A 84 1.29 5.81 -6.53
C HIS A 84 0.58 4.73 -7.34
N ASN A 85 -0.13 5.12 -8.40
CA ASN A 85 -0.83 4.19 -9.27
C ASN A 85 -0.81 4.69 -10.73
N ALA A 86 -0.40 3.85 -11.64
CA ALA A 86 -0.45 4.13 -13.08
C ALA A 86 -1.49 3.26 -13.82
N PHE A 87 -2.28 2.45 -13.12
CA PHE A 87 -3.18 1.47 -13.72
C PHE A 87 -4.65 1.84 -13.53
N PRO A 88 -5.53 1.68 -14.55
CA PRO A 88 -5.24 1.23 -15.93
C PRO A 88 -5.07 2.37 -16.95
N LEU A 89 -5.49 3.62 -16.65
CA LEU A 89 -5.63 4.69 -17.63
C LEU A 89 -4.32 5.45 -17.92
N ILE A 90 -3.42 5.54 -16.95
CA ILE A 90 -2.14 6.24 -17.08
C ILE A 90 -1.11 5.34 -17.80
N SER A 91 -1.07 4.06 -17.49
CA SER A 91 -0.13 3.03 -17.96
C SER A 91 1.34 3.26 -17.59
N PRO A 92 2.18 2.22 -17.66
CA PRO A 92 3.63 2.37 -17.43
C PRO A 92 4.38 3.21 -18.48
N SER A 93 3.70 3.70 -19.53
CA SER A 93 4.31 4.58 -20.54
C SER A 93 4.93 5.84 -19.95
N ILE A 94 4.43 6.33 -18.80
CA ILE A 94 4.96 7.52 -18.12
C ILE A 94 6.40 7.34 -17.62
N PHE A 95 6.83 6.11 -17.30
CA PHE A 95 8.23 5.86 -16.91
C PHE A 95 9.19 6.12 -18.06
N SER A 96 8.76 5.87 -19.31
CA SER A 96 9.53 6.25 -20.50
C SER A 96 9.61 7.76 -20.65
N ALA A 97 8.53 8.51 -20.38
CA ALA A 97 8.55 9.97 -20.39
C ALA A 97 9.53 10.53 -19.33
N CYS A 98 9.49 10.00 -18.11
CA CYS A 98 10.43 10.42 -17.07
C CYS A 98 11.89 10.11 -17.42
N LYS A 99 12.15 8.94 -18.03
CA LYS A 99 13.49 8.55 -18.47
C LYS A 99 14.01 9.47 -19.58
N SER A 100 13.18 9.82 -20.57
CA SER A 100 13.55 10.70 -21.67
C SER A 100 13.85 12.14 -21.22
N GLU A 101 13.13 12.65 -20.22
CA GLU A 101 13.33 13.97 -19.64
C GLU A 101 14.37 13.99 -18.50
N ASN A 102 15.00 12.84 -18.23
CA ASN A 102 16.00 12.66 -17.17
C ASN A 102 15.52 13.07 -15.77
N VAL A 103 14.24 12.91 -15.46
CA VAL A 103 13.67 13.17 -14.15
C VAL A 103 13.60 11.87 -13.35
N PRO A 104 14.12 11.82 -12.10
CA PRO A 104 14.11 10.63 -11.27
C PRO A 104 12.69 10.21 -10.87
N VAL A 105 12.48 8.90 -10.75
CA VAL A 105 11.16 8.30 -10.46
C VAL A 105 11.21 7.42 -9.22
N VAL A 106 10.29 7.69 -8.29
CA VAL A 106 9.94 6.82 -7.18
C VAL A 106 8.54 6.24 -7.43
N GLN A 107 8.33 4.96 -7.14
CA GLN A 107 7.02 4.34 -7.19
C GLN A 107 6.68 3.66 -5.87
N THR A 108 5.56 4.06 -5.25
CA THR A 108 4.98 3.33 -4.13
C THR A 108 4.13 2.17 -4.62
N LEU A 109 4.38 0.99 -4.08
CA LEU A 109 3.72 -0.26 -4.44
C LEU A 109 2.64 -0.59 -3.41
N HIS A 110 1.41 -0.10 -3.62
CA HIS A 110 0.27 -0.28 -2.71
C HIS A 110 -0.37 -1.66 -2.81
N ASN A 111 -0.07 -2.42 -3.86
CA ASN A 111 -0.57 -3.77 -4.12
C ASN A 111 0.46 -4.58 -4.90
N TYR A 112 0.19 -5.85 -5.13
CA TYR A 112 1.11 -6.75 -5.83
C TYR A 112 0.89 -6.79 -7.36
N ARG A 113 0.34 -5.73 -7.96
CA ARG A 113 0.00 -5.68 -9.40
C ARG A 113 1.18 -5.98 -10.33
N LEU A 114 2.39 -5.60 -9.96
CA LEU A 114 3.56 -5.84 -10.79
C LEU A 114 4.01 -7.32 -10.78
N LEU A 115 3.49 -8.13 -9.85
CA LEU A 115 3.81 -9.54 -9.65
C LEU A 115 2.63 -10.46 -9.98
N CYS A 116 1.40 -9.97 -9.88
CA CYS A 116 0.17 -10.73 -9.98
C CYS A 116 -0.89 -9.95 -10.76
N PRO A 117 -1.47 -10.47 -11.86
CA PRO A 117 -2.53 -9.82 -12.60
C PRO A 117 -3.76 -9.43 -11.73
N GLY A 118 -4.12 -10.25 -10.74
CA GLY A 118 -5.14 -9.92 -9.74
C GLY A 118 -4.72 -8.78 -8.81
N GLY A 119 -3.41 -8.62 -8.56
CA GLY A 119 -2.84 -7.58 -7.71
C GLY A 119 -2.88 -7.89 -6.21
N ASN A 120 -3.37 -9.06 -5.82
CA ASN A 120 -3.65 -9.41 -4.43
C ASN A 120 -3.10 -10.77 -3.98
N PHE A 121 -2.42 -11.50 -4.87
CA PHE A 121 -1.96 -12.87 -4.59
C PHE A 121 -3.05 -13.79 -4.00
N CYS A 122 -4.30 -13.62 -4.47
CA CYS A 122 -5.42 -14.42 -4.01
C CYS A 122 -6.13 -15.09 -5.18
N ARG A 123 -6.49 -16.36 -5.01
CA ARG A 123 -7.33 -17.12 -5.93
C ARG A 123 -8.22 -18.06 -5.14
N ASN A 124 -9.52 -18.00 -5.40
CA ASN A 124 -10.54 -18.80 -4.69
C ASN A 124 -10.44 -18.66 -3.15
N GLY A 125 -10.24 -17.44 -2.66
CA GLY A 125 -10.15 -17.14 -1.23
C GLY A 125 -8.85 -17.61 -0.54
N LYS A 126 -7.84 -18.05 -1.30
CA LYS A 126 -6.56 -18.55 -0.74
C LYS A 126 -5.37 -17.82 -1.34
N PRO A 127 -4.25 -17.66 -0.59
CA PRO A 127 -3.01 -17.15 -1.13
C PRO A 127 -2.57 -17.93 -2.38
N CYS A 128 -2.16 -17.21 -3.43
CA CYS A 128 -1.71 -17.78 -4.71
C CYS A 128 -0.49 -17.03 -5.23
N GLU A 129 0.58 -17.73 -5.50
CA GLU A 129 1.84 -17.18 -5.99
C GLU A 129 2.23 -17.71 -7.38
N ASP A 130 1.31 -18.30 -8.14
CA ASP A 130 1.57 -18.97 -9.42
C ASP A 130 2.20 -18.05 -10.47
N CYS A 131 1.99 -16.74 -10.37
CA CYS A 131 2.51 -15.75 -11.31
C CYS A 131 3.90 -15.19 -10.95
N ILE A 132 4.44 -15.49 -9.77
CA ILE A 132 5.73 -14.95 -9.28
C ILE A 132 6.90 -15.29 -10.22
N THR A 133 6.81 -16.41 -10.96
CA THR A 133 7.84 -16.79 -11.93
C THR A 133 7.69 -16.10 -13.30
N GLY A 134 6.90 -15.03 -13.41
CA GLY A 134 6.62 -14.34 -14.68
C GLY A 134 5.57 -15.01 -15.57
N LYS A 135 4.90 -16.04 -15.09
CA LYS A 135 3.85 -16.76 -15.82
C LYS A 135 2.51 -16.03 -15.74
N PHE A 136 2.46 -14.76 -16.13
CA PHE A 136 1.27 -13.89 -16.02
C PHE A 136 0.05 -14.40 -16.78
N TRP A 137 0.23 -15.25 -17.80
CA TRP A 137 -0.86 -15.90 -18.55
C TRP A 137 -1.79 -16.72 -17.66
N GLN A 138 -1.30 -17.21 -16.52
CA GLN A 138 -2.14 -17.92 -15.54
C GLN A 138 -3.24 -17.01 -15.00
N GLY A 139 -2.96 -15.72 -14.80
CA GLY A 139 -3.97 -14.75 -14.37
C GLY A 139 -5.10 -14.61 -15.39
N ALA A 140 -4.78 -14.68 -16.69
CA ALA A 140 -5.79 -14.67 -17.75
C ALA A 140 -6.59 -15.99 -17.79
N LEU A 141 -5.92 -17.12 -17.62
CA LEU A 141 -6.57 -18.44 -17.58
C LEU A 141 -7.60 -18.56 -16.44
N HIS A 142 -7.30 -17.96 -15.30
CA HIS A 142 -8.13 -18.04 -14.10
C HIS A 142 -9.02 -16.78 -13.86
N ALA A 143 -9.11 -15.88 -14.87
CA ALA A 143 -9.90 -14.63 -14.74
C ALA A 143 -9.61 -13.83 -13.45
N CYS A 144 -8.34 -13.79 -13.01
CA CYS A 144 -7.96 -13.25 -11.68
C CYS A 144 -8.22 -11.76 -11.48
N TYR A 145 -8.46 -11.00 -12.55
CA TYR A 145 -8.80 -9.59 -12.47
C TYR A 145 -10.26 -9.38 -12.86
N ARG A 146 -11.08 -8.94 -11.89
CA ARG A 146 -12.53 -8.65 -12.04
C ARG A 146 -13.33 -9.83 -12.60
N ASP A 147 -12.94 -11.06 -12.30
CA ASP A 147 -13.59 -12.28 -12.80
C ASP A 147 -13.77 -12.31 -14.34
N SER A 148 -12.86 -11.63 -15.06
CA SER A 148 -12.90 -11.46 -16.51
C SER A 148 -11.61 -11.97 -17.16
N HIS A 149 -11.73 -12.98 -18.05
CA HIS A 149 -10.61 -13.48 -18.84
C HIS A 149 -10.00 -12.39 -19.73
N ALA A 150 -10.83 -11.54 -20.36
CA ALA A 150 -10.35 -10.49 -21.26
C ALA A 150 -9.60 -9.40 -20.50
N GLU A 151 -10.14 -8.92 -19.36
CA GLU A 151 -9.47 -7.90 -18.55
C GLU A 151 -8.20 -8.46 -17.91
N SER A 152 -8.22 -9.72 -17.45
CA SER A 152 -7.03 -10.41 -16.94
C SER A 152 -5.94 -10.58 -17.99
N ALA A 153 -6.33 -10.89 -19.24
CA ALA A 153 -5.40 -10.99 -20.36
C ALA A 153 -4.75 -9.65 -20.69
N ALA A 154 -5.48 -8.54 -20.62
CA ALA A 154 -4.94 -7.20 -20.80
C ALA A 154 -3.86 -6.87 -19.76
N VAL A 155 -4.15 -7.18 -18.49
CA VAL A 155 -3.17 -6.99 -17.40
C VAL A 155 -1.96 -7.89 -17.58
N ALA A 156 -2.17 -9.17 -17.89
CA ALA A 156 -1.09 -10.12 -18.16
C ALA A 156 -0.19 -9.69 -19.33
N LEU A 157 -0.79 -9.17 -20.42
CA LEU A 157 -0.06 -8.62 -21.55
C LEU A 157 0.77 -7.39 -21.13
N MET A 158 0.18 -6.45 -20.39
CA MET A 158 0.88 -5.29 -19.87
C MET A 158 2.10 -5.70 -19.04
N LEU A 159 1.91 -6.62 -18.10
CA LEU A 159 3.01 -7.13 -17.26
C LEU A 159 4.10 -7.79 -18.11
N THR A 160 3.73 -8.65 -19.06
CA THR A 160 4.66 -9.35 -19.94
C THR A 160 5.47 -8.37 -20.80
N VAL A 161 4.82 -7.42 -21.44
CA VAL A 161 5.47 -6.41 -22.28
C VAL A 161 6.45 -5.56 -21.47
N HIS A 162 6.02 -5.04 -20.32
CA HIS A 162 6.86 -4.17 -19.52
C HIS A 162 7.97 -4.92 -18.78
N HIS A 163 7.78 -6.21 -18.48
CA HIS A 163 8.84 -7.09 -18.00
C HIS A 163 9.90 -7.31 -19.09
N ALA A 164 9.48 -7.67 -20.32
CA ALA A 164 10.39 -7.84 -21.46
C ALA A 164 11.14 -6.55 -21.83
N ARG A 165 10.49 -5.37 -21.70
CA ARG A 165 11.11 -4.06 -21.92
C ARG A 165 11.98 -3.59 -20.74
N LYS A 166 12.09 -4.38 -19.69
CA LYS A 166 12.80 -4.02 -18.44
C LYS A 166 12.36 -2.68 -17.83
N THR A 167 11.09 -2.29 -18.06
CA THR A 167 10.55 -1.02 -17.54
C THR A 167 10.74 -0.93 -16.02
N TRP A 168 10.45 -2.01 -15.31
CA TRP A 168 10.53 -2.08 -13.86
C TRP A 168 11.95 -2.02 -13.31
N THR A 169 12.92 -2.56 -14.02
CA THR A 169 14.30 -2.64 -13.54
C THR A 169 15.16 -1.46 -14.00
N GLU A 170 14.83 -0.82 -15.15
CA GLU A 170 15.67 0.21 -15.74
C GLU A 170 15.08 1.62 -15.72
N MET A 171 13.73 1.78 -15.66
CA MET A 171 13.08 3.07 -15.78
C MET A 171 12.58 3.64 -14.45
N VAL A 172 12.53 2.83 -13.40
CA VAL A 172 12.18 3.28 -12.04
C VAL A 172 13.45 3.30 -11.20
N ASP A 173 13.70 4.40 -10.50
CA ASP A 173 14.92 4.59 -9.72
C ASP A 173 14.80 3.99 -8.33
N CYS A 174 13.61 4.07 -7.72
CA CYS A 174 13.35 3.52 -6.40
C CYS A 174 11.89 3.06 -6.26
N TYR A 175 11.71 1.95 -5.59
CA TYR A 175 10.41 1.44 -5.15
C TYR A 175 10.23 1.63 -3.65
N ILE A 176 9.07 2.11 -3.27
CA ILE A 176 8.63 2.13 -1.88
C ILE A 176 7.64 0.97 -1.72
N VAL A 177 7.97 0.05 -0.83
CA VAL A 177 7.07 -1.02 -0.36
C VAL A 177 6.68 -0.74 1.09
N LEU A 178 5.56 -1.30 1.52
CA LEU A 178 4.97 -0.93 2.81
C LEU A 178 5.47 -1.80 3.97
N THR A 179 6.02 -3.00 3.67
CA THR A 179 6.47 -3.99 4.66
C THR A 179 7.68 -4.77 4.13
N GLU A 180 8.46 -5.38 5.02
CA GLU A 180 9.55 -6.28 4.64
C GLU A 180 9.02 -7.55 3.96
N PHE A 181 7.83 -8.01 4.35
CA PHE A 181 7.15 -9.09 3.63
C PHE A 181 6.95 -8.73 2.15
N SER A 182 6.40 -7.54 1.86
CA SER A 182 6.24 -7.08 0.47
C SER A 182 7.58 -6.97 -0.24
N ARG A 183 8.61 -6.43 0.45
CA ARG A 183 9.97 -6.34 -0.09
C ARG A 183 10.50 -7.71 -0.51
N SER A 184 10.35 -8.73 0.35
CA SER A 184 10.80 -10.08 0.03
C SER A 184 10.15 -10.62 -1.25
N ARG A 185 8.83 -10.43 -1.40
CA ARG A 185 8.10 -10.89 -2.60
C ARG A 185 8.61 -10.22 -3.88
N TYR A 186 8.88 -8.90 -3.85
CA TYR A 186 9.45 -8.19 -5.00
C TYR A 186 10.88 -8.63 -5.32
N VAL A 187 11.72 -8.84 -4.29
CA VAL A 187 13.09 -9.36 -4.48
C VAL A 187 13.07 -10.79 -5.05
N ASP A 188 12.21 -11.66 -4.53
CA ASP A 188 12.05 -13.04 -5.00
C ASP A 188 11.61 -13.11 -6.47
N PHE A 189 10.86 -12.10 -6.92
CA PHE A 189 10.48 -11.96 -8.34
C PHE A 189 11.60 -11.40 -9.24
N GLY A 190 12.68 -10.88 -8.67
CA GLY A 190 13.83 -10.36 -9.42
C GLY A 190 13.90 -8.83 -9.51
N PHE A 191 13.15 -8.10 -8.70
CA PHE A 191 13.34 -6.65 -8.58
C PHE A 191 14.67 -6.35 -7.89
N PRO A 192 15.42 -5.31 -8.33
CA PRO A 192 16.71 -4.97 -7.75
C PRO A 192 16.56 -4.57 -6.27
N LYS A 193 17.19 -5.33 -5.37
CA LYS A 193 17.11 -5.14 -3.92
C LYS A 193 17.58 -3.74 -3.48
N ASP A 194 18.58 -3.20 -4.15
CA ASP A 194 19.16 -1.87 -3.91
C ASP A 194 18.21 -0.72 -4.30
N LYS A 195 17.20 -0.99 -5.13
CA LYS A 195 16.16 -0.02 -5.51
C LYS A 195 14.91 -0.08 -4.62
N ILE A 196 14.80 -1.00 -3.67
CA ILE A 196 13.61 -1.13 -2.82
C ILE A 196 13.86 -0.55 -1.43
N ARG A 197 12.95 0.33 -1.00
CA ARG A 197 12.93 0.93 0.35
C ARG A 197 11.62 0.59 1.04
N VAL A 198 11.67 0.30 2.33
CA VAL A 198 10.46 0.09 3.13
C VAL A 198 10.07 1.41 3.78
N LYS A 199 8.88 1.87 3.48
CA LYS A 199 8.22 3.02 4.09
C LYS A 199 6.74 2.67 4.30
N PRO A 200 6.32 2.39 5.53
CA PRO A 200 4.93 2.11 5.84
C PRO A 200 4.00 3.27 5.49
N ASN A 201 2.71 2.98 5.35
CA ASN A 201 1.67 4.00 5.40
C ASN A 201 1.65 4.66 6.78
N PHE A 202 0.92 5.76 6.90
CA PHE A 202 0.80 6.52 8.13
C PHE A 202 -0.64 6.95 8.37
N VAL A 203 -0.94 7.43 9.56
CA VAL A 203 -2.25 7.98 9.94
C VAL A 203 -2.08 9.45 10.24
N ASP A 204 -2.95 10.25 9.63
CA ASP A 204 -3.04 11.69 9.86
C ASP A 204 -4.51 12.16 9.60
N PRO A 205 -5.11 12.95 10.49
CA PRO A 205 -4.59 13.36 11.78
C PRO A 205 -4.49 12.20 12.79
N ASP A 206 -3.59 12.33 13.77
CA ASP A 206 -3.52 11.39 14.89
C ASP A 206 -4.81 11.50 15.72
N PRO A 207 -5.60 10.42 15.83
CA PRO A 207 -6.85 10.44 16.58
C PRO A 207 -6.65 10.53 18.10
N GLY A 208 -5.42 10.28 18.57
CA GLY A 208 -5.11 10.09 20.00
C GLY A 208 -5.62 8.75 20.55
N PRO A 209 -5.03 8.26 21.64
CA PRO A 209 -5.43 6.98 22.25
C PRO A 209 -6.83 7.07 22.85
N ARG A 210 -7.47 5.91 22.97
CA ARG A 210 -8.75 5.78 23.69
C ARG A 210 -8.60 5.98 25.20
N ASP A 211 -9.69 6.35 25.84
CA ASP A 211 -9.84 6.30 27.29
C ASP A 211 -10.48 4.95 27.70
N GLY A 212 -9.90 4.30 28.74
CA GLY A 212 -10.45 3.05 29.29
C GLY A 212 -10.26 1.80 28.41
N HIS A 213 -11.14 0.81 28.61
CA HIS A 213 -10.92 -0.58 28.13
C HIS A 213 -11.71 -0.95 26.88
N GLY A 214 -12.66 -0.14 26.47
CA GLY A 214 -13.60 -0.49 25.39
C GLY A 214 -14.61 -1.58 25.80
N SER A 215 -15.70 -1.71 25.04
CA SER A 215 -16.86 -2.53 25.42
C SER A 215 -17.29 -3.56 24.38
N TYR A 216 -16.65 -3.61 23.20
CA TYR A 216 -16.98 -4.55 22.13
C TYR A 216 -15.74 -4.92 21.31
N ALA A 217 -15.80 -6.06 20.62
CA ALA A 217 -14.88 -6.40 19.52
C ALA A 217 -15.30 -5.63 18.27
N LEU A 218 -14.35 -5.13 17.50
CA LEU A 218 -14.60 -4.35 16.29
C LEU A 218 -14.01 -5.02 15.07
N PHE A 219 -14.81 -5.18 14.01
CA PHE A 219 -14.32 -5.35 12.65
C PHE A 219 -14.60 -4.07 11.86
N ALA A 220 -13.59 -3.56 11.13
CA ALA A 220 -13.76 -2.44 10.21
C ALA A 220 -13.03 -2.77 8.90
N GLY A 221 -13.77 -2.74 7.77
CA GLY A 221 -13.20 -3.02 6.46
C GLY A 221 -14.22 -3.45 5.42
N ARG A 222 -13.74 -3.80 4.22
CA ARG A 222 -14.60 -4.35 3.19
C ARG A 222 -15.16 -5.71 3.61
N LEU A 223 -16.43 -5.94 3.32
CA LEU A 223 -17.10 -7.20 3.62
C LEU A 223 -16.95 -8.18 2.45
N ASP A 224 -15.72 -8.54 2.13
CA ASP A 224 -15.39 -9.50 1.09
C ASP A 224 -14.93 -10.83 1.71
N PRO A 225 -15.12 -11.98 1.02
CA PRO A 225 -14.77 -13.29 1.57
C PRO A 225 -13.32 -13.37 2.07
N GLU A 226 -12.39 -12.82 1.31
CA GLU A 226 -10.96 -12.83 1.64
C GLU A 226 -10.58 -11.99 2.87
N LYS A 227 -11.48 -11.10 3.32
CA LYS A 227 -11.32 -10.38 4.59
C LYS A 227 -11.67 -11.21 5.82
N GLY A 228 -12.07 -12.47 5.62
CA GLY A 228 -12.31 -13.43 6.69
C GLY A 228 -13.61 -13.22 7.48
N ILE A 229 -14.59 -12.50 6.89
CA ILE A 229 -15.90 -12.30 7.51
C ILE A 229 -16.56 -13.65 7.85
N PRO A 230 -16.58 -14.66 6.95
CA PRO A 230 -17.19 -15.95 7.28
C PRO A 230 -16.52 -16.63 8.50
N THR A 231 -15.19 -16.53 8.60
CA THR A 231 -14.42 -17.08 9.72
C THR A 231 -14.75 -16.33 11.02
N LEU A 232 -14.83 -14.99 10.97
CA LEU A 232 -15.23 -14.17 12.13
C LEU A 232 -16.63 -14.51 12.62
N LEU A 233 -17.63 -14.57 11.74
CA LEU A 233 -18.99 -14.86 12.13
C LEU A 233 -19.14 -16.28 12.74
N LYS A 234 -18.48 -17.28 12.17
CA LYS A 234 -18.44 -18.64 12.72
C LYS A 234 -17.74 -18.69 14.07
N ALA A 235 -16.62 -17.99 14.24
CA ALA A 235 -15.91 -17.91 15.51
C ALA A 235 -16.76 -17.19 16.57
N TRP A 236 -17.52 -16.18 16.16
CA TRP A 236 -18.40 -15.43 17.06
C TRP A 236 -19.52 -16.30 17.66
N LEU A 237 -20.01 -17.30 16.94
CA LEU A 237 -20.99 -18.28 17.47
C LEU A 237 -20.47 -19.12 18.65
N GLN A 238 -19.15 -19.19 18.82
CA GLN A 238 -18.52 -19.89 19.96
C GLN A 238 -18.29 -18.95 21.16
N MET A 239 -18.57 -17.63 20.98
CA MET A 239 -18.39 -16.65 22.05
C MET A 239 -19.61 -16.57 22.96
N SER A 240 -19.39 -16.12 24.21
CA SER A 240 -20.47 -15.83 25.11
C SER A 240 -21.41 -14.75 24.60
N HIS A 241 -22.72 -14.91 24.78
CA HIS A 241 -23.74 -13.93 24.41
C HIS A 241 -23.62 -12.58 25.15
N PHE A 242 -22.83 -12.50 26.21
CA PHE A 242 -22.51 -11.24 26.89
C PHE A 242 -21.47 -10.41 26.14
N HIS A 243 -20.69 -11.01 25.26
CA HIS A 243 -19.73 -10.30 24.44
C HIS A 243 -20.45 -9.57 23.30
N ARG A 244 -19.93 -8.41 22.90
CA ARG A 244 -20.50 -7.61 21.82
C ARG A 244 -19.51 -7.53 20.65
N LEU A 245 -20.03 -7.68 19.43
CA LEU A 245 -19.31 -7.48 18.19
C LEU A 245 -19.94 -6.31 17.41
N ARG A 246 -19.12 -5.41 16.92
CA ARG A 246 -19.54 -4.36 16.00
C ARG A 246 -18.83 -4.54 14.68
N ILE A 247 -19.57 -4.47 13.57
CA ILE A 247 -19.05 -4.67 12.21
C ILE A 247 -19.33 -3.41 11.40
N LEU A 248 -18.25 -2.77 10.92
CA LEU A 248 -18.29 -1.59 10.06
C LEU A 248 -17.81 -1.96 8.67
N GLY A 249 -18.52 -1.51 7.65
CA GLY A 249 -18.10 -1.66 6.26
C GLY A 249 -19.21 -2.04 5.29
N ASP A 250 -18.80 -2.23 4.04
CA ASP A 250 -19.66 -2.64 2.94
C ASP A 250 -18.90 -3.62 2.03
N GLY A 251 -19.59 -4.40 1.23
CA GLY A 251 -18.98 -5.36 0.32
C GLY A 251 -19.91 -6.48 -0.10
N GLN A 252 -19.34 -7.50 -0.73
CA GLN A 252 -20.11 -8.63 -1.29
C GLN A 252 -20.95 -9.36 -0.22
N LEU A 253 -20.43 -9.48 1.01
CA LEU A 253 -21.06 -10.20 2.13
C LEU A 253 -21.95 -9.29 3.01
N ARG A 254 -22.33 -8.10 2.53
CA ARG A 254 -23.21 -7.18 3.29
C ARG A 254 -24.50 -7.84 3.72
N ARG A 255 -25.20 -8.53 2.81
CA ARG A 255 -26.51 -9.14 3.09
C ARG A 255 -26.43 -10.25 4.12
N GLU A 256 -25.40 -11.10 4.03
CA GLU A 256 -25.14 -12.17 4.98
C GLU A 256 -24.82 -11.61 6.37
N THR A 257 -23.97 -10.57 6.42
CA THR A 257 -23.58 -9.90 7.67
C THR A 257 -24.78 -9.23 8.34
N GLU A 258 -25.62 -8.55 7.58
CA GLU A 258 -26.85 -7.92 8.07
C GLU A 258 -27.86 -8.97 8.57
N ALA A 259 -28.03 -10.07 7.84
CA ALA A 259 -28.91 -11.17 8.27
C ALA A 259 -28.40 -11.81 9.56
N PHE A 260 -27.08 -11.99 9.70
CA PHE A 260 -26.47 -12.49 10.91
C PHE A 260 -26.74 -11.57 12.13
N ALA A 261 -26.53 -10.26 11.97
CA ALA A 261 -26.78 -9.28 13.01
C ALA A 261 -28.26 -9.22 13.46
N LYS A 262 -29.21 -9.48 12.56
CA LYS A 262 -30.65 -9.57 12.91
C LYS A 262 -30.97 -10.78 13.80
N VAL A 263 -30.23 -11.88 13.65
CA VAL A 263 -30.43 -13.11 14.43
C VAL A 263 -29.73 -13.05 15.78
N TYR A 264 -28.57 -12.40 15.85
CA TYR A 264 -27.73 -12.36 17.05
C TYR A 264 -27.69 -10.94 17.65
N PRO A 265 -28.49 -10.64 18.71
CA PRO A 265 -28.63 -9.28 19.27
C PRO A 265 -27.34 -8.68 19.86
N ASN A 266 -26.33 -9.50 20.10
CA ASN A 266 -25.00 -9.07 20.54
C ASN A 266 -24.04 -8.72 19.39
N VAL A 267 -24.54 -8.74 18.15
CA VAL A 267 -23.81 -8.31 16.95
C VAL A 267 -24.50 -7.07 16.36
N GLU A 268 -23.77 -5.99 16.26
CA GLU A 268 -24.21 -4.73 15.65
C GLU A 268 -23.56 -4.57 14.29
N PHE A 269 -24.35 -4.39 13.24
CA PHE A 269 -23.89 -4.04 11.90
C PHE A 269 -24.31 -2.62 11.55
N THR A 270 -23.34 -1.74 11.29
CA THR A 270 -23.57 -0.31 11.01
C THR A 270 -23.52 0.02 9.51
N GLY A 271 -23.00 -0.88 8.68
CA GLY A 271 -22.69 -0.57 7.28
C GLY A 271 -21.44 0.30 7.13
N TRP A 272 -21.32 0.95 5.97
CA TRP A 272 -20.21 1.87 5.69
C TRP A 272 -20.36 3.16 6.50
N LEU A 273 -19.26 3.65 7.05
CA LEU A 273 -19.19 4.90 7.80
C LEU A 273 -18.07 5.81 7.23
N PRO A 274 -18.22 7.14 7.35
CA PRO A 274 -17.12 8.07 7.09
C PRO A 274 -15.91 7.78 7.97
N HIS A 275 -14.71 8.02 7.46
CA HIS A 275 -13.44 7.67 8.13
C HIS A 275 -13.32 8.25 9.55
N ALA A 276 -13.74 9.51 9.76
CA ALA A 276 -13.75 10.12 11.08
C ALA A 276 -14.60 9.34 12.10
N SER A 277 -15.77 8.84 11.68
CA SER A 277 -16.63 8.03 12.53
C SER A 277 -16.03 6.67 12.86
N VAL A 278 -15.18 6.10 11.99
CA VAL A 278 -14.48 4.84 12.26
C VAL A 278 -13.57 4.96 13.46
N PHE A 279 -12.88 6.09 13.64
CA PHE A 279 -12.03 6.33 14.82
C PHE A 279 -12.82 6.37 16.12
N GLU A 280 -14.02 6.98 16.12
CA GLU A 280 -14.89 6.97 17.31
C GLU A 280 -15.29 5.53 17.70
N HIS A 281 -15.61 4.71 16.70
CA HIS A 281 -15.89 3.30 16.95
C HIS A 281 -14.63 2.52 17.37
N MET A 282 -13.45 2.84 16.84
CA MET A 282 -12.20 2.23 17.28
C MET A 282 -11.93 2.52 18.75
N LYS A 283 -12.05 3.78 19.20
CA LYS A 283 -11.82 4.16 20.59
C LYS A 283 -12.78 3.48 21.57
N GLY A 284 -14.00 3.15 21.14
CA GLY A 284 -14.96 2.36 21.94
C GLY A 284 -14.68 0.85 21.93
N ALA A 285 -13.80 0.36 21.07
CA ALA A 285 -13.52 -1.07 20.94
C ALA A 285 -12.54 -1.57 22.02
N ARG A 286 -12.76 -2.79 22.51
CA ARG A 286 -11.84 -3.51 23.38
C ARG A 286 -10.61 -3.99 22.60
N PHE A 287 -10.85 -4.51 21.41
CA PHE A 287 -9.85 -4.89 20.41
C PHE A 287 -10.46 -4.85 19.01
N VAL A 288 -9.60 -4.68 18.01
CA VAL A 288 -9.97 -4.82 16.60
C VAL A 288 -9.67 -6.25 16.16
N VAL A 289 -10.58 -6.88 15.41
CA VAL A 289 -10.36 -8.19 14.78
C VAL A 289 -10.11 -7.98 13.30
N PHE A 290 -8.98 -8.46 12.81
CA PHE A 290 -8.59 -8.40 11.41
C PHE A 290 -8.29 -9.80 10.87
N PRO A 291 -9.33 -10.59 10.50
CA PRO A 291 -9.22 -12.00 10.18
C PRO A 291 -8.91 -12.29 8.71
N SER A 292 -8.24 -11.38 8.02
CA SER A 292 -7.96 -11.48 6.59
C SER A 292 -7.20 -12.77 6.23
N GLU A 293 -7.64 -13.45 5.17
CA GLU A 293 -7.14 -14.77 4.73
C GLU A 293 -6.25 -14.68 3.49
N TRP A 294 -5.87 -13.49 3.07
CA TRP A 294 -5.00 -13.22 1.94
C TRP A 294 -3.78 -12.37 2.32
N TYR A 295 -2.83 -12.20 1.39
CA TYR A 295 -1.66 -11.35 1.61
C TYR A 295 -2.03 -9.86 1.51
N GLU A 296 -2.32 -9.26 2.63
CA GLU A 296 -2.41 -7.80 2.72
C GLU A 296 -1.05 -7.16 2.45
N ASN A 297 -1.04 -5.93 1.93
CA ASN A 297 0.22 -5.19 1.78
C ASN A 297 0.58 -4.44 3.08
N LEU A 298 -0.29 -3.51 3.50
CA LEU A 298 -0.31 -2.93 4.84
C LEU A 298 -1.72 -2.40 5.12
N PRO A 299 -2.53 -3.12 5.93
CA PRO A 299 -3.89 -2.69 6.23
C PRO A 299 -3.88 -1.43 7.10
N LEU A 300 -4.46 -0.33 6.58
CA LEU A 300 -4.57 0.94 7.33
C LEU A 300 -5.29 0.73 8.66
N VAL A 301 -6.34 -0.08 8.70
CA VAL A 301 -7.12 -0.32 9.92
C VAL A 301 -6.29 -0.84 11.10
N ILE A 302 -5.20 -1.58 10.86
CA ILE A 302 -4.30 -2.04 11.92
C ILE A 302 -3.53 -0.85 12.52
N ILE A 303 -2.95 0.01 11.68
CA ILE A 303 -2.21 1.18 12.16
C ILE A 303 -3.14 2.28 12.72
N GLU A 304 -4.38 2.35 12.25
CA GLU A 304 -5.45 3.19 12.80
C GLU A 304 -5.88 2.70 14.19
N ALA A 305 -5.98 1.38 14.40
CA ALA A 305 -6.20 0.80 15.71
C ALA A 305 -5.04 1.12 16.66
N PHE A 306 -3.80 1.01 16.20
CA PHE A 306 -2.61 1.37 16.97
C PHE A 306 -2.61 2.86 17.33
N ALA A 307 -2.94 3.74 16.39
CA ALA A 307 -3.10 5.17 16.62
C ALA A 307 -4.15 5.47 17.69
N SER A 308 -5.23 4.70 17.71
CA SER A 308 -6.31 4.79 18.69
C SER A 308 -6.00 4.11 20.03
N GLY A 309 -4.80 3.55 20.21
CA GLY A 309 -4.44 2.79 21.41
C GLY A 309 -5.31 1.54 21.60
N VAL A 310 -5.64 0.83 20.50
CA VAL A 310 -6.48 -0.36 20.50
C VAL A 310 -5.67 -1.55 19.98
N PRO A 311 -5.55 -2.64 20.76
CA PRO A 311 -4.82 -3.81 20.33
C PRO A 311 -5.58 -4.57 19.25
N VAL A 312 -4.85 -5.29 18.40
CA VAL A 312 -5.41 -6.00 17.25
C VAL A 312 -5.28 -7.51 17.43
N ILE A 313 -6.32 -8.26 17.06
CA ILE A 313 -6.29 -9.69 16.83
C ILE A 313 -6.25 -9.89 15.31
N ALA A 314 -5.15 -10.39 14.76
CA ALA A 314 -4.96 -10.52 13.33
C ALA A 314 -4.56 -11.94 12.91
N SER A 315 -4.79 -12.27 11.64
CA SER A 315 -4.30 -13.51 11.06
C SER A 315 -2.77 -13.55 11.03
N ASN A 316 -2.18 -14.67 11.40
CA ASN A 316 -0.73 -14.92 11.33
C ASN A 316 -0.29 -15.16 9.87
N LEU A 317 -0.39 -14.13 9.03
CA LEU A 317 -0.19 -14.23 7.59
C LEU A 317 0.44 -12.95 7.02
N GLY A 318 1.49 -13.13 6.19
CA GLY A 318 2.06 -12.05 5.38
C GLY A 318 2.44 -10.80 6.18
N ALA A 319 2.02 -9.64 5.71
CA ALA A 319 2.29 -8.36 6.35
C ALA A 319 1.62 -8.21 7.74
N MET A 320 0.49 -8.86 7.98
CA MET A 320 -0.20 -8.81 9.28
C MET A 320 0.69 -9.38 10.40
N LYS A 321 1.40 -10.50 10.11
CA LYS A 321 2.36 -11.11 11.03
C LYS A 321 3.55 -10.19 11.34
N GLU A 322 3.93 -9.32 10.39
CA GLU A 322 5.02 -8.37 10.56
C GLU A 322 4.59 -7.17 11.41
N VAL A 323 3.39 -6.64 11.15
CA VAL A 323 2.88 -5.41 11.78
C VAL A 323 2.36 -5.69 13.20
N VAL A 324 1.68 -6.82 13.39
CA VAL A 324 1.16 -7.23 14.70
C VAL A 324 2.14 -8.21 15.34
N GLU A 325 2.87 -7.75 16.33
CA GLU A 325 3.77 -8.60 17.12
C GLU A 325 2.97 -9.29 18.21
N HIS A 326 2.89 -10.65 18.11
CA HIS A 326 2.11 -11.46 19.05
C HIS A 326 2.59 -11.29 20.49
N GLY A 327 1.67 -10.94 21.37
CA GLY A 327 1.96 -10.72 22.80
C GLY A 327 2.58 -9.35 23.13
N ARG A 328 2.83 -8.48 22.12
CA ARG A 328 3.32 -7.12 22.35
C ARG A 328 2.33 -6.06 21.83
N THR A 329 2.02 -6.02 20.54
CA THR A 329 1.10 -5.02 19.96
C THR A 329 -0.29 -5.57 19.67
N GLY A 330 -0.46 -6.88 19.80
CA GLY A 330 -1.72 -7.60 19.56
C GLY A 330 -1.56 -9.10 19.71
N LEU A 331 -2.54 -9.83 19.19
CA LEU A 331 -2.55 -11.29 19.18
C LEU A 331 -2.66 -11.79 17.75
N LEU A 332 -2.02 -12.92 17.46
CA LEU A 332 -2.11 -13.58 16.16
C LEU A 332 -2.82 -14.92 16.32
N PHE A 333 -3.64 -15.27 15.32
CA PHE A 333 -4.29 -16.57 15.22
C PHE A 333 -4.04 -17.19 13.82
N GLN A 334 -4.26 -18.49 13.69
CA GLN A 334 -4.06 -19.21 12.42
C GLN A 334 -5.13 -18.78 11.39
N PRO A 335 -4.73 -18.29 10.19
CA PRO A 335 -5.67 -17.83 9.16
C PRO A 335 -6.74 -18.88 8.82
N GLY A 336 -8.01 -18.44 8.75
CA GLY A 336 -9.15 -19.31 8.44
C GLY A 336 -9.54 -20.32 9.54
N ASN A 337 -8.81 -20.35 10.66
CA ASN A 337 -9.11 -21.27 11.76
C ASN A 337 -10.10 -20.64 12.74
N VAL A 338 -11.35 -21.13 12.67
CA VAL A 338 -12.48 -20.63 13.46
C VAL A 338 -12.26 -20.83 14.96
N GLU A 339 -11.78 -21.99 15.36
CA GLU A 339 -11.55 -22.39 16.76
C GLU A 339 -10.41 -21.57 17.38
N ASP A 340 -9.34 -21.34 16.62
CA ASP A 340 -8.20 -20.55 17.09
C ASP A 340 -8.57 -19.07 17.23
N LEU A 341 -9.36 -18.52 16.30
CA LEU A 341 -9.88 -17.16 16.40
C LEU A 341 -10.79 -17.01 17.63
N ALA A 342 -11.75 -17.94 17.83
CA ALA A 342 -12.64 -17.91 18.97
C ALA A 342 -11.87 -17.97 20.31
N ARG A 343 -10.90 -18.89 20.42
CA ARG A 343 -10.03 -19.01 21.60
C ARG A 343 -9.22 -17.72 21.85
N THR A 344 -8.68 -17.12 20.80
CA THR A 344 -7.90 -15.88 20.91
C THR A 344 -8.78 -14.69 21.33
N MET A 345 -10.01 -14.59 20.81
CA MET A 345 -10.97 -13.57 21.24
C MET A 345 -11.42 -13.79 22.70
N ALA A 346 -11.67 -15.04 23.11
CA ALA A 346 -12.02 -15.36 24.50
C ALA A 346 -10.91 -14.93 25.46
N LEU A 347 -9.65 -15.27 25.18
CA LEU A 347 -8.49 -14.82 25.94
C LEU A 347 -8.45 -13.29 26.08
N ALA A 348 -8.74 -12.55 24.99
CA ALA A 348 -8.77 -11.09 25.01
C ALA A 348 -9.90 -10.52 25.87
N TRP A 349 -11.02 -11.21 25.98
CA TRP A 349 -12.12 -10.84 26.86
C TRP A 349 -11.81 -11.13 28.33
N GLU A 350 -11.20 -12.27 28.63
CA GLU A 350 -10.91 -12.71 29.98
C GLU A 350 -9.74 -11.99 30.66
N ARG A 351 -8.84 -11.37 29.85
CA ARG A 351 -7.61 -10.75 30.35
C ARG A 351 -7.51 -9.26 30.03
N PRO A 352 -8.35 -8.39 30.60
CA PRO A 352 -8.39 -6.96 30.30
C PRO A 352 -7.05 -6.25 30.55
N GLU A 353 -6.36 -6.55 31.64
CA GLU A 353 -5.08 -5.95 31.97
C GLU A 353 -3.98 -6.31 30.98
N TYR A 354 -4.01 -7.55 30.47
CA TYR A 354 -3.11 -7.98 29.42
C TYR A 354 -3.37 -7.20 28.12
N MET A 355 -4.65 -7.08 27.72
CA MET A 355 -5.02 -6.31 26.53
C MET A 355 -4.67 -4.83 26.66
N ASN A 356 -4.75 -4.24 27.85
CA ASN A 356 -4.29 -2.86 28.07
C ASN A 356 -2.79 -2.68 27.89
N ARG A 357 -1.98 -3.64 28.35
CA ARG A 357 -0.53 -3.60 28.08
C ARG A 357 -0.26 -3.67 26.58
N LEU A 358 -0.98 -4.53 25.84
CA LEU A 358 -0.86 -4.59 24.38
C LEU A 358 -1.29 -3.26 23.73
N ALA A 359 -2.35 -2.63 24.23
CA ALA A 359 -2.84 -1.33 23.75
C ALA A 359 -1.78 -0.22 23.88
N GLN A 360 -1.11 -0.14 25.03
CA GLN A 360 -0.03 0.82 25.26
C GLN A 360 1.15 0.57 24.32
N GLN A 361 1.54 -0.69 24.11
CA GLN A 361 2.62 -1.05 23.18
C GLN A 361 2.22 -0.78 21.72
N ALA A 362 0.96 -1.04 21.35
CA ALA A 362 0.43 -0.71 20.03
C ALA A 362 0.49 0.81 19.75
N ARG A 363 0.12 1.63 20.74
CA ARG A 363 0.22 3.09 20.64
C ARG A 363 1.68 3.55 20.53
N ALA A 364 2.58 3.02 21.33
CA ALA A 364 4.01 3.32 21.23
C ALA A 364 4.59 2.93 19.86
N GLU A 365 4.14 1.81 19.29
CA GLU A 365 4.54 1.36 17.94
C GLU A 365 4.04 2.34 16.86
N PHE A 366 2.80 2.85 16.99
CA PHE A 366 2.27 3.89 16.11
C PHE A 366 3.12 5.15 16.16
N GLU A 367 3.43 5.65 17.35
CA GLU A 367 4.22 6.86 17.56
C GLU A 367 5.63 6.74 16.99
N ALA A 368 6.22 5.55 17.09
CA ALA A 368 7.55 5.28 16.58
C ALA A 368 7.63 5.15 15.04
N LYS A 369 6.56 4.65 14.37
CA LYS A 369 6.66 4.22 12.96
C LYS A 369 5.62 4.80 12.02
N TYR A 370 4.42 5.17 12.49
CA TYR A 370 3.25 5.38 11.63
C TYR A 370 2.66 6.80 11.70
N THR A 371 3.36 7.76 12.31
CA THR A 371 2.96 9.18 12.32
C THR A 371 3.34 9.89 11.02
N ALA A 372 2.64 10.98 10.71
CA ALA A 372 2.96 11.81 9.54
C ALA A 372 4.40 12.34 9.57
N ALA A 373 4.92 12.72 10.75
CA ALA A 373 6.29 13.22 10.92
C ALA A 373 7.35 12.16 10.58
N VAL A 374 7.15 10.92 11.02
CA VAL A 374 8.05 9.78 10.72
C VAL A 374 7.99 9.46 9.23
N SER A 375 6.78 9.40 8.65
CA SER A 375 6.57 9.14 7.23
C SER A 375 7.21 10.20 6.35
N TYR A 376 7.05 11.50 6.69
CA TYR A 376 7.65 12.61 5.97
C TYR A 376 9.18 12.51 5.94
N ARG A 377 9.80 12.36 7.11
CA ARG A 377 11.27 12.22 7.22
C ARG A 377 11.77 11.08 6.34
N ARG A 378 11.14 9.91 6.42
CA ARG A 378 11.52 8.73 5.64
C ARG A 378 11.34 8.95 4.13
N LEU A 379 10.27 9.65 3.73
CA LEU A 379 10.03 9.98 2.33
C LEU A 379 11.07 10.94 1.78
N MET A 380 11.48 11.96 2.56
CA MET A 380 12.52 12.91 2.17
C MET A 380 13.88 12.23 2.03
N GLU A 381 14.25 11.35 2.97
CA GLU A 381 15.48 10.54 2.87
C GLU A 381 15.53 9.76 1.54
N ILE A 382 14.40 9.14 1.15
CA ILE A 382 14.29 8.40 -0.11
C ILE A 382 14.42 9.33 -1.31
N TYR A 383 13.74 10.48 -1.30
CA TYR A 383 13.80 11.43 -2.41
C TYR A 383 15.22 12.00 -2.59
N GLU A 384 15.85 12.42 -1.51
CA GLU A 384 17.22 12.95 -1.53
C GLU A 384 18.23 11.91 -2.04
N GLU A 385 18.12 10.66 -1.57
CA GLU A 385 18.93 9.55 -2.06
C GLU A 385 18.77 9.34 -3.57
N VAL A 386 17.54 9.34 -4.07
CA VAL A 386 17.25 9.11 -5.49
C VAL A 386 17.74 10.26 -6.36
N ILE A 387 17.53 11.50 -5.92
CA ILE A 387 18.01 12.69 -6.63
C ILE A 387 19.54 12.71 -6.67
N ALA A 388 20.21 12.43 -5.55
CA ALA A 388 21.66 12.42 -5.46
C ALA A 388 22.31 11.36 -6.38
N ARG A 389 21.70 10.21 -6.54
CA ARG A 389 22.18 9.14 -7.45
C ARG A 389 22.16 9.55 -8.92
N ARG A 390 21.28 10.46 -9.33
CA ARG A 390 21.18 10.97 -10.69
C ARG A 390 21.94 12.26 -10.94
N SER A 391 22.33 12.98 -9.89
CA SER A 391 23.23 14.13 -10.02
C SER A 391 24.63 13.63 -10.40
N PRO A 392 25.27 14.17 -11.46
CA PRO A 392 26.65 13.79 -11.76
C PRO A 392 27.51 14.10 -10.54
N ALA A 393 28.36 13.13 -10.15
CA ALA A 393 29.37 13.36 -9.10
C ALA A 393 30.11 14.66 -9.42
N PRO A 394 30.37 15.55 -8.44
CA PRO A 394 31.14 16.74 -8.70
C PRO A 394 32.44 16.32 -9.32
N THR A 395 32.69 16.77 -10.55
CA THR A 395 33.90 16.50 -11.31
C THR A 395 35.05 16.98 -10.41
N ALA A 396 35.84 16.05 -9.86
CA ALA A 396 37.03 16.39 -9.13
C ALA A 396 37.89 17.24 -10.09
N MET A 397 37.98 18.51 -9.79
CA MET A 397 38.83 19.45 -10.51
C MET A 397 40.26 18.90 -10.40
N LYS A 398 40.74 18.24 -11.46
CA LYS A 398 42.15 17.89 -11.58
C LYS A 398 42.91 19.18 -11.42
N ALA A 399 43.48 19.42 -10.27
CA ALA A 399 44.51 20.45 -10.07
C ALA A 399 45.65 20.12 -11.03
N ALA A 400 45.74 20.90 -12.09
CA ALA A 400 46.89 20.91 -12.97
C ALA A 400 48.04 21.47 -12.14
N VAL A 401 48.86 20.61 -11.59
CA VAL A 401 50.16 20.97 -11.07
C VAL A 401 51.03 21.22 -12.29
N THR A 402 51.14 22.49 -12.68
CA THR A 402 52.18 22.98 -13.58
C THR A 402 53.49 22.95 -12.80
N GLU A 403 54.32 21.89 -12.95
CA GLU A 403 55.74 21.92 -12.60
C GLU A 403 56.42 22.91 -13.56
N SER A 404 56.74 24.06 -13.03
CA SER A 404 57.68 24.98 -13.61
C SER A 404 59.11 24.42 -13.46
N VAL A 405 59.64 23.91 -14.55
CA VAL A 405 61.03 23.54 -14.64
C VAL A 405 61.82 24.85 -14.77
N ALA A 406 62.41 25.31 -13.68
CA ALA A 406 63.42 26.36 -13.70
C ALA A 406 64.78 25.72 -14.10
N GLY A 407 65.17 25.97 -15.31
CA GLY A 407 66.53 25.64 -15.79
C GLY A 407 67.56 26.51 -15.10
N THR A 408 68.59 25.89 -14.55
CA THR A 408 69.86 26.55 -14.23
C THR A 408 70.93 26.04 -15.16
N ALA A 409 71.52 26.99 -15.89
CA ALA A 409 72.67 26.74 -16.75
C ALA A 409 73.97 26.52 -15.95
N PRO A 410 74.93 25.78 -16.47
CA PRO A 410 76.20 25.52 -15.77
C PRO A 410 77.21 26.67 -16.06
N GLY A 411 77.74 27.20 -14.99
CA GLY A 411 78.93 28.09 -15.06
C GLY A 411 80.17 27.26 -15.07
N SER A 412 81.07 27.64 -15.98
CA SER A 412 82.40 27.20 -16.21
C SER A 412 83.36 27.44 -15.00
N GLN A 413 84.13 26.50 -14.64
CA GLN A 413 85.59 26.33 -14.61
C GLN A 413 85.97 25.04 -13.91
#